data_c1bb01fd4e1702e08118e8c326812942
#
_entry.id   c1bb01fd4e1702e08118e8c326812942
#
_cell.length_a   1.000
_cell.length_b   1.000
_cell.length_c   1.000
_cell.angle_alpha   90.00
_cell.angle_beta   90.00
_cell.angle_gamma   90.00
#
_symmetry.space_group_name_H-M   'P 1'
#
loop_
_entity.id
_entity.type
_entity.pdbx_description
1 polymer ?
#
loop_
_entity_poly.entity_id
_entity_poly.type
_entity_poly.pdbx_seq_one_letter_code
_entity_poly.pdbx_strand_id
1 'polypeptide(L)'
;PGTVFRAPYPVPYHGVSEDEAIRGLKMTLKTDANPKDTAAIVLEPVLGEGGFYPASTSFLTKIREICDEHGMLMIVDEVQSGFGRTGKMFAIEHSGVEPDIMTMAKSMADGMPISAIVGTDKVMDASGPNSLGGTYTGSPTACAAALAVMEVFEEENILEKSQALGDKLAKRFNEWAGKFDCIDNVRNMGSMAAFELVSNKADHTPNAELAAALCKKAREEGLILLSCGMYGNTIRFLMPVTIQDDVLNEGLDIIESCLESLT
;
A
#
# COMPACT_ATOMS: atom_id res chain seq x y z
N PRO A 1 -6.77 13.25 -17.49
CA PRO A 1 -8.10 13.80 -17.72
C PRO A 1 -8.20 15.16 -17.02
N GLY A 2 -8.85 16.17 -17.63
CA GLY A 2 -9.02 17.50 -17.06
C GLY A 2 -9.98 17.57 -15.84
N THR A 3 -10.45 16.43 -15.37
CA THR A 3 -11.40 16.28 -14.24
C THR A 3 -10.79 15.57 -13.05
N VAL A 4 -9.47 15.36 -13.02
CA VAL A 4 -8.76 14.74 -11.89
C VAL A 4 -7.81 15.76 -11.28
N PHE A 5 -8.00 16.02 -10.00
CA PHE A 5 -7.17 16.90 -9.19
C PHE A 5 -6.38 16.07 -8.18
N ARG A 6 -5.21 16.54 -7.81
CA ARG A 6 -4.36 15.86 -6.84
C ARG A 6 -4.20 16.70 -5.58
N ALA A 7 -4.36 16.07 -4.41
CA ALA A 7 -4.10 16.66 -3.12
C ALA A 7 -2.89 15.97 -2.46
N PRO A 8 -2.16 16.65 -1.57
CA PRO A 8 -1.07 16.04 -0.83
C PRO A 8 -1.56 14.87 0.03
N TYR A 9 -0.72 13.83 0.11
CA TYR A 9 -0.89 12.74 1.06
C TYR A 9 0.08 12.94 2.24
N PRO A 10 -0.31 12.62 3.50
CA PRO A 10 0.56 12.85 4.65
C PRO A 10 1.75 11.89 4.65
N VAL A 11 2.94 12.45 4.62
CA VAL A 11 4.21 11.75 4.79
C VAL A 11 5.10 12.62 5.67
N PRO A 12 4.92 12.59 7.01
CA PRO A 12 5.63 13.46 7.94
C PRO A 12 7.15 13.36 7.84
N TYR A 13 7.65 12.16 7.54
CA TYR A 13 9.07 11.93 7.32
C TYR A 13 9.65 12.79 6.18
N HIS A 14 8.86 13.08 5.16
CA HIS A 14 9.23 13.97 4.04
C HIS A 14 8.61 15.37 4.16
N GLY A 15 8.24 15.78 5.37
CA GLY A 15 7.83 17.15 5.67
C GLY A 15 6.38 17.47 5.31
N VAL A 16 5.53 16.47 5.03
CA VAL A 16 4.09 16.67 4.79
C VAL A 16 3.30 16.11 5.97
N SER A 17 2.96 16.96 6.92
CA SER A 17 2.11 16.61 8.06
C SER A 17 0.66 16.34 7.63
N GLU A 18 -0.12 15.67 8.49
CA GLU A 18 -1.56 15.47 8.26
C GLU A 18 -2.31 16.78 8.09
N ASP A 19 -1.99 17.79 8.91
CA ASP A 19 -2.65 19.09 8.84
C ASP A 19 -2.32 19.83 7.53
N GLU A 20 -1.11 19.66 7.01
CA GLU A 20 -0.72 20.19 5.71
C GLU A 20 -1.44 19.46 4.57
N ALA A 21 -1.54 18.15 4.65
CA ALA A 21 -2.26 17.36 3.66
C ALA A 21 -3.75 17.74 3.63
N ILE A 22 -4.41 17.83 4.78
CA ILE A 22 -5.82 18.25 4.87
C ILE A 22 -6.00 19.71 4.41
N ARG A 23 -5.09 20.62 4.77
CA ARG A 23 -5.12 22.00 4.30
C ARG A 23 -4.95 22.07 2.78
N GLY A 24 -4.05 21.26 2.20
CA GLY A 24 -3.85 21.15 0.77
C GLY A 24 -5.10 20.65 0.06
N LEU A 25 -5.73 19.58 0.57
CA LEU A 25 -7.01 19.08 0.04
C LEU A 25 -8.10 20.17 0.07
N LYS A 26 -8.30 20.84 1.20
CA LYS A 26 -9.27 21.93 1.32
C LYS A 26 -8.98 23.08 0.37
N MET A 27 -7.70 23.38 0.11
CA MET A 27 -7.32 24.38 -0.87
C MET A 27 -7.68 23.93 -2.28
N THR A 28 -7.36 22.70 -2.66
CA THR A 28 -7.74 22.11 -3.96
C THR A 28 -9.26 22.17 -4.17
N LEU A 29 -10.04 21.81 -3.16
CA LEU A 29 -11.51 21.88 -3.22
C LEU A 29 -12.04 23.31 -3.34
N LYS A 30 -11.29 24.30 -2.88
CA LYS A 30 -11.67 25.71 -2.94
C LYS A 30 -11.29 26.38 -4.28
N THR A 31 -10.16 26.00 -4.87
CA THR A 31 -9.59 26.71 -6.03
C THR A 31 -9.76 25.98 -7.35
N ASP A 32 -9.67 24.66 -7.34
CA ASP A 32 -9.52 23.86 -8.56
C ASP A 32 -10.69 22.90 -8.78
N ALA A 33 -11.16 22.25 -7.72
CA ALA A 33 -12.20 21.22 -7.75
C ALA A 33 -13.40 21.65 -6.90
N ASN A 34 -14.37 22.33 -7.49
CA ASN A 34 -15.57 22.73 -6.74
C ASN A 34 -16.22 21.50 -6.09
N PRO A 35 -16.41 21.46 -4.75
CA PRO A 35 -17.01 20.30 -4.06
C PRO A 35 -18.36 19.86 -4.62
N LYS A 36 -19.18 20.81 -5.12
CA LYS A 36 -20.50 20.50 -5.71
C LYS A 36 -20.41 19.74 -7.03
N ASP A 37 -19.26 19.82 -7.71
CA ASP A 37 -18.99 19.18 -9.00
C ASP A 37 -18.00 18.03 -8.85
N THR A 38 -17.55 17.74 -7.61
CA THR A 38 -16.60 16.67 -7.29
C THR A 38 -17.36 15.42 -6.87
N ALA A 39 -17.22 14.34 -7.61
CA ALA A 39 -17.93 13.09 -7.35
C ALA A 39 -17.35 12.31 -6.17
N ALA A 40 -16.04 12.27 -6.03
CA ALA A 40 -15.37 11.41 -5.05
C ALA A 40 -13.96 11.88 -4.69
N ILE A 41 -13.50 11.45 -3.53
CA ILE A 41 -12.09 11.40 -3.15
C ILE A 41 -11.63 9.94 -3.21
N VAL A 42 -10.54 9.68 -3.95
CA VAL A 42 -9.95 8.35 -4.10
C VAL A 42 -8.59 8.35 -3.40
N LEU A 43 -8.32 7.36 -2.56
CA LEU A 43 -7.04 7.21 -1.86
C LEU A 43 -6.73 5.74 -1.56
N GLU A 44 -5.43 5.44 -1.42
CA GLU A 44 -4.95 4.19 -0.86
C GLU A 44 -4.86 4.32 0.67
N PRO A 45 -5.32 3.35 1.49
CA PRO A 45 -5.12 3.40 2.95
C PRO A 45 -3.66 3.15 3.34
N VAL A 46 -2.91 2.47 2.49
CA VAL A 46 -1.45 2.38 2.53
C VAL A 46 -0.94 2.67 1.12
N LEU A 47 -0.16 3.73 0.95
CA LEU A 47 0.43 4.03 -0.36
C LEU A 47 1.29 2.87 -0.83
N GLY A 48 0.93 2.22 -1.93
CA GLY A 48 1.67 1.11 -2.50
C GLY A 48 2.96 1.58 -3.20
N GLU A 49 2.83 2.05 -4.42
CA GLU A 49 3.97 2.56 -5.21
C GLU A 49 4.57 3.84 -4.60
N GLY A 50 3.77 4.56 -3.79
CA GLY A 50 4.21 5.76 -3.08
C GLY A 50 5.20 5.51 -1.95
N GLY A 51 5.46 4.26 -1.53
CA GLY A 51 6.49 3.93 -0.56
C GLY A 51 6.02 3.21 0.72
N PHE A 52 4.88 2.55 0.71
CA PHE A 52 4.32 1.83 1.87
C PHE A 52 4.09 2.73 3.09
N TYR A 53 3.53 3.92 2.85
CA TYR A 53 3.13 4.83 3.92
C TYR A 53 1.68 4.57 4.31
N PRO A 54 1.41 4.11 5.54
CA PRO A 54 0.05 3.96 6.03
C PRO A 54 -0.56 5.31 6.36
N ALA A 55 -1.83 5.51 5.98
CA ALA A 55 -2.63 6.62 6.49
C ALA A 55 -2.97 6.40 7.95
N SER A 56 -2.93 7.46 8.75
CA SER A 56 -3.43 7.38 10.12
C SER A 56 -4.96 7.32 10.17
N THR A 57 -5.51 6.76 11.24
CA THR A 57 -6.95 6.80 11.52
C THR A 57 -7.48 8.23 11.51
N SER A 58 -6.73 9.18 12.09
CA SER A 58 -7.09 10.60 12.12
C SER A 58 -7.25 11.18 10.72
N PHE A 59 -6.31 10.92 9.82
CA PHE A 59 -6.38 11.39 8.45
C PHE A 59 -7.57 10.80 7.70
N LEU A 60 -7.76 9.48 7.77
CA LEU A 60 -8.88 8.79 7.12
C LEU A 60 -10.23 9.27 7.63
N THR A 61 -10.37 9.50 8.94
CA THR A 61 -11.58 10.08 9.54
C THR A 61 -11.86 11.48 9.00
N LYS A 62 -10.83 12.35 8.91
CA LYS A 62 -10.98 13.68 8.33
C LYS A 62 -11.38 13.67 6.86
N ILE A 63 -10.87 12.70 6.07
CA ILE A 63 -11.30 12.52 4.67
C ILE A 63 -12.78 12.12 4.62
N ARG A 64 -13.21 11.18 5.48
CA ARG A 64 -14.62 10.76 5.56
C ARG A 64 -15.52 11.94 5.91
N GLU A 65 -15.16 12.73 6.92
CA GLU A 65 -15.89 13.94 7.32
C GLU A 65 -16.05 14.94 6.16
N ILE A 66 -14.98 15.19 5.40
CA ILE A 66 -15.00 16.09 4.24
C ILE A 66 -15.93 15.52 3.15
N CYS A 67 -15.89 14.21 2.89
CA CYS A 67 -16.79 13.58 1.94
C CYS A 67 -18.24 13.73 2.36
N ASP A 68 -18.56 13.49 3.63
CA ASP A 68 -19.91 13.62 4.18
C ASP A 68 -20.43 15.07 4.13
N GLU A 69 -19.59 16.04 4.51
CA GLU A 69 -19.91 17.46 4.48
C GLU A 69 -20.34 17.94 3.08
N HIS A 70 -19.67 17.42 2.05
CA HIS A 70 -19.88 17.88 0.68
C HIS A 70 -20.70 16.93 -0.19
N GLY A 71 -21.11 15.78 0.32
CA GLY A 71 -21.85 14.77 -0.43
C GLY A 71 -21.00 14.05 -1.49
N MET A 72 -19.69 14.02 -1.31
CA MET A 72 -18.75 13.28 -2.15
C MET A 72 -18.64 11.83 -1.68
N LEU A 73 -18.29 10.92 -2.58
CA LEU A 73 -17.99 9.53 -2.22
C LEU A 73 -16.53 9.41 -1.74
N MET A 74 -16.32 8.57 -0.73
CA MET A 74 -14.98 8.11 -0.34
C MET A 74 -14.71 6.77 -1.01
N ILE A 75 -13.72 6.74 -1.90
CA ILE A 75 -13.28 5.52 -2.60
C ILE A 75 -11.91 5.12 -2.06
N VAL A 76 -11.81 3.89 -1.60
CA VAL A 76 -10.58 3.34 -1.06
C VAL A 76 -9.99 2.30 -2.02
N ASP A 77 -8.75 2.51 -2.42
CA ASP A 77 -8.02 1.59 -3.28
C ASP A 77 -7.25 0.56 -2.44
N GLU A 78 -7.79 -0.64 -2.36
CA GLU A 78 -7.21 -1.80 -1.67
C GLU A 78 -6.54 -2.81 -2.62
N VAL A 79 -6.27 -2.37 -3.84
CA VAL A 79 -5.66 -3.25 -4.86
C VAL A 79 -4.32 -3.81 -4.40
N GLN A 80 -3.54 -3.06 -3.62
CA GLN A 80 -2.25 -3.54 -3.11
C GLN A 80 -2.28 -3.89 -1.61
N SER A 81 -3.05 -3.19 -0.81
CA SER A 81 -3.11 -3.33 0.64
C SER A 81 -4.11 -4.38 1.14
N GLY A 82 -5.07 -4.77 0.29
CA GLY A 82 -6.08 -5.77 0.61
C GLY A 82 -5.56 -7.20 0.63
N PHE A 83 -6.48 -8.12 0.90
CA PHE A 83 -6.24 -9.56 0.98
C PHE A 83 -5.08 -9.92 1.91
N GLY A 84 -5.19 -9.47 3.16
CA GLY A 84 -4.34 -9.91 4.25
C GLY A 84 -2.97 -9.23 4.35
N ARG A 85 -2.56 -8.41 3.38
CA ARG A 85 -1.23 -7.80 3.37
C ARG A 85 -0.89 -7.01 4.61
N THR A 86 -1.88 -6.39 5.24
CA THR A 86 -1.69 -5.56 6.44
C THR A 86 -2.04 -6.26 7.76
N GLY A 87 -2.28 -7.59 7.73
CA GLY A 87 -2.70 -8.37 8.89
C GLY A 87 -4.21 -8.29 9.18
N LYS A 88 -4.97 -7.57 8.35
CA LYS A 88 -6.44 -7.63 8.24
C LYS A 88 -6.84 -7.92 6.83
N MET A 89 -8.10 -8.31 6.57
CA MET A 89 -8.56 -8.59 5.21
C MET A 89 -8.35 -7.36 4.32
N PHE A 90 -8.71 -6.16 4.82
CA PHE A 90 -8.50 -4.88 4.15
C PHE A 90 -7.83 -3.87 5.09
N ALA A 91 -6.94 -3.04 4.55
CA ALA A 91 -6.19 -2.07 5.36
C ALA A 91 -7.09 -1.01 6.00
N ILE A 92 -8.19 -0.61 5.35
CA ILE A 92 -9.13 0.37 5.88
C ILE A 92 -9.73 -0.05 7.24
N GLU A 93 -9.84 -1.36 7.51
CA GLU A 93 -10.36 -1.90 8.77
C GLU A 93 -9.53 -1.47 10.00
N HIS A 94 -8.24 -1.14 9.82
CA HIS A 94 -7.42 -0.63 10.92
C HIS A 94 -7.89 0.72 11.45
N SER A 95 -8.57 1.50 10.61
CA SER A 95 -9.08 2.83 10.97
C SER A 95 -10.49 2.80 11.54
N GLY A 96 -11.28 1.77 11.24
CA GLY A 96 -12.71 1.71 11.52
C GLY A 96 -13.55 2.67 10.67
N VAL A 97 -12.97 3.30 9.65
CA VAL A 97 -13.69 4.17 8.70
C VAL A 97 -14.34 3.32 7.62
N GLU A 98 -15.61 3.60 7.31
CA GLU A 98 -16.35 2.93 6.24
C GLU A 98 -16.30 3.75 4.95
N PRO A 99 -15.70 3.24 3.85
CA PRO A 99 -15.74 3.89 2.55
C PRO A 99 -17.08 3.63 1.84
N ASP A 100 -17.42 4.47 0.87
CA ASP A 100 -18.59 4.25 0.00
C ASP A 100 -18.31 3.21 -1.08
N ILE A 101 -17.06 3.16 -1.56
CA ILE A 101 -16.59 2.20 -2.56
C ILE A 101 -15.19 1.72 -2.18
N MET A 102 -14.91 0.46 -2.44
CA MET A 102 -13.59 -0.14 -2.34
C MET A 102 -13.23 -0.86 -3.64
N THR A 103 -12.01 -0.64 -4.13
CA THR A 103 -11.45 -1.38 -5.27
C THR A 103 -10.50 -2.45 -4.81
N MET A 104 -10.52 -3.62 -5.46
CA MET A 104 -9.68 -4.77 -5.12
C MET A 104 -9.25 -5.56 -6.35
N ALA A 105 -8.05 -6.15 -6.28
CA ALA A 105 -7.47 -6.99 -7.32
C ALA A 105 -6.28 -7.82 -6.77
N LYS A 106 -5.27 -8.05 -7.58
CA LYS A 106 -3.98 -8.70 -7.26
C LYS A 106 -4.17 -10.01 -6.46
N SER A 107 -3.90 -9.97 -5.16
CA SER A 107 -3.99 -11.15 -4.27
C SER A 107 -5.40 -11.75 -4.16
N MET A 108 -6.43 -11.08 -4.69
CA MET A 108 -7.80 -11.58 -4.72
C MET A 108 -7.92 -12.96 -5.36
N ALA A 109 -7.12 -13.27 -6.39
CA ALA A 109 -7.15 -14.54 -7.09
C ALA A 109 -5.74 -15.10 -7.40
N ASP A 110 -4.74 -14.65 -6.66
CA ASP A 110 -3.35 -15.16 -6.62
C ASP A 110 -2.78 -15.53 -8.00
N GLY A 111 -2.73 -14.54 -8.90
CA GLY A 111 -2.18 -14.65 -10.25
C GLY A 111 -3.20 -14.79 -11.37
N MET A 112 -4.48 -15.09 -11.10
CA MET A 112 -5.52 -15.01 -12.12
C MET A 112 -6.03 -13.58 -12.28
N PRO A 113 -6.22 -13.08 -13.52
CA PRO A 113 -6.63 -11.71 -13.77
C PRO A 113 -8.10 -11.49 -13.41
N ILE A 114 -8.33 -10.93 -12.23
CA ILE A 114 -9.64 -10.50 -11.76
C ILE A 114 -9.49 -9.23 -10.92
N SER A 115 -10.48 -8.37 -10.99
CA SER A 115 -10.64 -7.22 -10.10
C SER A 115 -12.11 -7.08 -9.75
N ALA A 116 -12.38 -6.43 -8.63
CA ALA A 116 -13.74 -6.15 -8.19
C ALA A 116 -13.84 -4.75 -7.59
N ILE A 117 -15.06 -4.24 -7.58
CA ILE A 117 -15.48 -3.11 -6.77
C ILE A 117 -16.59 -3.57 -5.84
N VAL A 118 -16.55 -3.11 -4.62
CA VAL A 118 -17.61 -3.27 -3.61
C VAL A 118 -18.01 -1.89 -3.14
N GLY A 119 -19.28 -1.66 -2.96
CA GLY A 119 -19.78 -0.39 -2.46
C GLY A 119 -21.08 -0.57 -1.69
N THR A 120 -21.55 0.51 -1.07
CA THR A 120 -22.84 0.52 -0.40
C THR A 120 -23.97 0.31 -1.41
N ASP A 121 -25.06 -0.31 -1.00
CA ASP A 121 -26.24 -0.57 -1.86
C ASP A 121 -26.69 0.69 -2.58
N LYS A 122 -26.75 1.81 -1.85
CA LYS A 122 -27.14 3.11 -2.40
C LYS A 122 -26.29 3.54 -3.59
N VAL A 123 -24.98 3.27 -3.54
CA VAL A 123 -24.04 3.66 -4.61
C VAL A 123 -24.10 2.66 -5.75
N MET A 124 -24.11 1.37 -5.44
CA MET A 124 -24.09 0.32 -6.46
C MET A 124 -25.41 0.27 -7.25
N ASP A 125 -26.55 0.48 -6.61
CA ASP A 125 -27.87 0.50 -7.25
C ASP A 125 -28.12 1.78 -8.06
N ALA A 126 -27.36 2.84 -7.83
CA ALA A 126 -27.48 4.09 -8.60
C ALA A 126 -27.01 3.92 -10.06
N SER A 127 -26.19 2.91 -10.35
CA SER A 127 -25.80 2.58 -11.71
C SER A 127 -27.00 1.94 -12.45
N GLY A 128 -27.42 2.52 -13.56
CA GLY A 128 -28.51 1.95 -14.36
C GLY A 128 -28.18 0.57 -14.95
N PRO A 129 -29.17 -0.17 -15.45
CA PRO A 129 -28.96 -1.46 -16.08
C PRO A 129 -27.89 -1.40 -17.20
N ASN A 130 -26.98 -2.37 -17.25
CA ASN A 130 -25.91 -2.47 -18.25
C ASN A 130 -24.86 -1.33 -18.24
N SER A 131 -24.78 -0.56 -17.16
CA SER A 131 -23.78 0.51 -17.04
C SER A 131 -22.38 0.00 -16.69
N LEU A 132 -22.29 -1.21 -16.13
CA LEU A 132 -21.01 -1.87 -15.81
C LEU A 132 -20.92 -3.20 -16.55
N GLY A 133 -19.75 -3.50 -17.09
CA GLY A 133 -19.51 -4.76 -17.76
C GLY A 133 -18.19 -4.78 -18.53
N GLY A 134 -17.82 -5.98 -18.97
CA GLY A 134 -16.65 -6.23 -19.78
C GLY A 134 -16.69 -7.67 -20.30
N THR A 135 -16.07 -7.91 -21.44
CA THR A 135 -16.10 -9.20 -22.14
C THR A 135 -15.55 -10.35 -21.28
N TYR A 136 -14.61 -10.06 -20.39
CA TYR A 136 -13.97 -11.04 -19.50
C TYR A 136 -14.43 -10.92 -18.04
N THR A 137 -15.40 -10.08 -17.74
CA THR A 137 -15.95 -9.92 -16.38
C THR A 137 -16.54 -11.24 -15.89
N GLY A 138 -16.15 -11.65 -14.68
CA GLY A 138 -16.64 -12.90 -14.09
C GLY A 138 -16.10 -14.16 -14.78
N SER A 139 -14.87 -14.14 -15.32
CA SER A 139 -14.23 -15.34 -15.86
C SER A 139 -14.30 -16.50 -14.86
N PRO A 140 -14.90 -17.67 -15.24
CA PRO A 140 -15.09 -18.77 -14.29
C PRO A 140 -13.79 -19.26 -13.64
N THR A 141 -12.69 -19.30 -14.38
CA THR A 141 -11.37 -19.70 -13.87
C THR A 141 -10.86 -18.74 -12.80
N ALA A 142 -10.97 -17.44 -13.06
CA ALA A 142 -10.53 -16.44 -12.09
C ALA A 142 -11.44 -16.37 -10.85
N CYS A 143 -12.75 -16.56 -11.03
CA CYS A 143 -13.69 -16.68 -9.91
C CYS A 143 -13.41 -17.93 -9.05
N ALA A 144 -13.12 -19.09 -9.68
CA ALA A 144 -12.74 -20.28 -8.94
C ALA A 144 -11.44 -20.11 -8.15
N ALA A 145 -10.44 -19.42 -8.74
CA ALA A 145 -9.21 -19.10 -8.03
C ALA A 145 -9.46 -18.15 -6.84
N ALA A 146 -10.32 -17.13 -7.01
CA ALA A 146 -10.67 -16.22 -5.91
C ALA A 146 -11.39 -16.96 -4.77
N LEU A 147 -12.27 -17.90 -5.05
CA LEU A 147 -12.91 -18.73 -4.03
C LEU A 147 -11.87 -19.60 -3.29
N ALA A 148 -10.94 -20.23 -4.00
CA ALA A 148 -9.86 -21.01 -3.39
C ALA A 148 -8.97 -20.14 -2.50
N VAL A 149 -8.69 -18.88 -2.88
CA VAL A 149 -7.95 -17.94 -2.04
C VAL A 149 -8.69 -17.71 -0.73
N MET A 150 -10.02 -17.53 -0.75
CA MET A 150 -10.81 -17.33 0.48
C MET A 150 -10.77 -18.57 1.39
N GLU A 151 -10.81 -19.78 0.83
CA GLU A 151 -10.65 -21.04 1.59
C GLU A 151 -9.27 -21.10 2.27
N VAL A 152 -8.18 -20.77 1.56
CA VAL A 152 -6.82 -20.73 2.10
C VAL A 152 -6.70 -19.69 3.24
N PHE A 153 -7.39 -18.55 3.14
CA PHE A 153 -7.39 -17.54 4.22
C PHE A 153 -7.89 -18.13 5.55
N GLU A 154 -8.95 -18.95 5.50
CA GLU A 154 -9.52 -19.61 6.69
C GLU A 154 -8.66 -20.78 7.16
N GLU A 155 -8.27 -21.66 6.23
CA GLU A 155 -7.54 -22.91 6.55
C GLU A 155 -6.12 -22.64 7.07
N GLU A 156 -5.44 -21.61 6.55
CA GLU A 156 -4.04 -21.33 6.85
C GLU A 156 -3.81 -20.14 7.78
N ASN A 157 -4.85 -19.50 8.30
CA ASN A 157 -4.74 -18.30 9.17
C ASN A 157 -3.84 -17.23 8.56
N ILE A 158 -4.12 -16.84 7.31
CA ILE A 158 -3.27 -15.92 6.53
C ILE A 158 -3.07 -14.56 7.21
N LEU A 159 -4.07 -14.06 7.94
CA LEU A 159 -3.99 -12.77 8.63
C LEU A 159 -2.93 -12.79 9.73
N GLU A 160 -2.91 -13.84 10.56
CA GLU A 160 -1.91 -14.03 11.60
C GLU A 160 -0.52 -14.26 11.01
N LYS A 161 -0.41 -15.04 9.92
CA LYS A 161 0.86 -15.23 9.19
C LYS A 161 1.39 -13.89 8.67
N SER A 162 0.54 -13.04 8.13
CA SER A 162 0.94 -11.70 7.65
C SER A 162 1.47 -10.83 8.78
N GLN A 163 0.82 -10.84 9.94
CA GLN A 163 1.31 -10.10 11.11
C GLN A 163 2.66 -10.64 11.58
N ALA A 164 2.78 -11.96 11.73
CA ALA A 164 4.03 -12.60 12.18
C ALA A 164 5.19 -12.35 11.19
N LEU A 165 4.92 -12.37 9.88
CA LEU A 165 5.90 -12.02 8.86
C LEU A 165 6.33 -10.56 8.97
N GLY A 166 5.37 -9.64 9.17
CA GLY A 166 5.65 -8.22 9.37
C GLY A 166 6.54 -7.97 10.59
N ASP A 167 6.28 -8.66 11.70
CA ASP A 167 7.08 -8.55 12.93
C ASP A 167 8.53 -9.04 12.71
N LYS A 168 8.72 -10.14 11.97
CA LYS A 168 10.05 -10.64 11.59
C LYS A 168 10.81 -9.64 10.72
N LEU A 169 10.15 -9.08 9.72
CA LEU A 169 10.75 -8.07 8.84
C LEU A 169 11.11 -6.80 9.60
N ALA A 170 10.19 -6.28 10.42
CA ALA A 170 10.42 -5.08 11.22
C ALA A 170 11.61 -5.26 12.16
N LYS A 171 11.73 -6.43 12.82
CA LYS A 171 12.87 -6.74 13.66
C LYS A 171 14.19 -6.67 12.89
N ARG A 172 14.30 -7.38 11.75
CA ARG A 172 15.52 -7.41 10.93
C ARG A 172 15.88 -6.03 10.39
N PHE A 173 14.88 -5.27 9.92
CA PHE A 173 15.11 -3.92 9.39
C PHE A 173 15.59 -2.93 10.46
N ASN A 174 15.07 -3.03 11.68
CA ASN A 174 15.55 -2.21 12.80
C ASN A 174 16.98 -2.60 13.21
N GLU A 175 17.34 -3.88 13.16
CA GLU A 175 18.74 -4.32 13.35
C GLU A 175 19.65 -3.71 12.28
N TRP A 176 19.23 -3.75 11.02
CA TRP A 176 19.99 -3.12 9.92
C TRP A 176 20.07 -1.59 10.06
N ALA A 177 18.98 -0.92 10.46
CA ALA A 177 18.99 0.52 10.69
C ALA A 177 19.95 0.94 11.83
N GLY A 178 20.22 0.04 12.79
CA GLY A 178 21.27 0.21 13.79
C GLY A 178 22.68 -0.09 13.30
N LYS A 179 22.82 -0.93 12.26
CA LYS A 179 24.11 -1.37 11.70
C LYS A 179 24.59 -0.49 10.54
N PHE A 180 23.66 -0.04 9.68
CA PHE A 180 23.94 0.69 8.45
C PHE A 180 23.42 2.13 8.54
N ASP A 181 24.29 3.10 8.42
CA ASP A 181 23.92 4.52 8.45
C ASP A 181 23.05 4.95 7.26
N CYS A 182 22.99 4.16 6.22
CA CYS A 182 22.20 4.42 5.02
C CYS A 182 20.75 3.96 5.14
N ILE A 183 20.34 3.23 6.18
CA ILE A 183 18.96 2.74 6.36
C ILE A 183 18.21 3.62 7.36
N ASP A 184 17.06 4.11 6.96
CA ASP A 184 16.20 4.93 7.80
C ASP A 184 14.71 4.65 7.53
N ASN A 185 13.82 5.28 8.27
CA ASN A 185 12.37 5.21 8.12
C ASN A 185 11.83 3.78 7.91
N VAL A 186 12.24 2.86 8.79
CA VAL A 186 11.69 1.50 8.84
C VAL A 186 10.22 1.56 9.22
N ARG A 187 9.37 0.89 8.42
CA ARG A 187 7.92 0.87 8.65
C ARG A 187 7.30 -0.43 8.17
N ASN A 188 6.22 -0.82 8.81
CA ASN A 188 5.39 -1.93 8.34
C ASN A 188 3.94 -1.79 8.84
N MET A 189 3.05 -2.43 8.10
CA MET A 189 1.70 -2.77 8.52
C MET A 189 1.43 -4.19 8.05
N GLY A 190 1.38 -5.15 8.99
CA GLY A 190 1.47 -6.57 8.65
C GLY A 190 2.70 -6.85 7.79
N SER A 191 2.56 -7.63 6.74
CA SER A 191 3.65 -7.98 5.81
C SER A 191 4.01 -6.90 4.77
N MET A 192 3.26 -5.79 4.71
CA MET A 192 3.67 -4.62 3.94
C MET A 192 4.77 -3.88 4.72
N ALA A 193 6.02 -4.22 4.45
CA ALA A 193 7.18 -3.70 5.14
C ALA A 193 8.15 -3.02 4.18
N ALA A 194 8.76 -1.93 4.62
CA ALA A 194 9.72 -1.15 3.84
C ALA A 194 10.71 -0.42 4.72
N PHE A 195 11.83 -0.03 4.13
CA PHE A 195 12.76 0.96 4.67
C PHE A 195 13.25 1.90 3.58
N GLU A 196 13.80 3.03 3.96
CA GLU A 196 14.38 3.97 3.03
C GLU A 196 15.90 3.94 3.08
N LEU A 197 16.51 4.11 1.91
CA LEU A 197 17.93 4.34 1.79
C LEU A 197 18.21 5.85 1.70
N VAL A 198 19.08 6.32 2.58
CA VAL A 198 19.45 7.72 2.70
C VAL A 198 20.97 7.89 2.62
N SER A 199 21.42 9.04 2.13
CA SER A 199 22.84 9.42 2.17
C SER A 199 23.18 10.14 3.46
N ASN A 200 22.19 10.68 4.18
CA ASN A 200 22.35 11.34 5.45
C ASN A 200 21.08 11.21 6.29
N LYS A 201 21.18 10.56 7.46
CA LYS A 201 20.04 10.41 8.39
C LYS A 201 19.62 11.71 9.05
N ALA A 202 20.51 12.70 9.18
CA ALA A 202 20.19 13.94 9.90
C ALA A 202 19.19 14.83 9.16
N ASP A 203 19.18 14.76 7.84
CA ASP A 203 18.28 15.54 6.98
C ASP A 203 17.42 14.65 6.06
N HIS A 204 17.50 13.33 6.25
CA HIS A 204 16.74 12.32 5.50
C HIS A 204 16.96 12.38 3.98
N THR A 205 18.14 12.83 3.53
CA THR A 205 18.43 12.97 2.10
C THR A 205 18.31 11.63 1.37
N PRO A 206 17.36 11.46 0.44
CA PRO A 206 17.13 10.19 -0.24
C PRO A 206 18.32 9.73 -1.08
N ASN A 207 18.57 8.42 -1.12
CA ASN A 207 19.65 7.82 -1.92
C ASN A 207 19.09 6.79 -2.91
N ALA A 208 18.52 7.26 -4.01
CA ALA A 208 17.99 6.42 -5.08
C ALA A 208 19.08 5.62 -5.80
N GLU A 209 20.30 6.16 -5.88
CA GLU A 209 21.43 5.47 -6.52
C GLU A 209 21.82 4.21 -5.73
N LEU A 210 21.88 4.30 -4.40
CA LEU A 210 22.14 3.14 -3.54
C LEU A 210 20.99 2.13 -3.62
N ALA A 211 19.73 2.57 -3.70
CA ALA A 211 18.59 1.68 -3.87
C ALA A 211 18.67 0.90 -5.20
N ALA A 212 19.00 1.58 -6.28
CA ALA A 212 19.21 0.93 -7.58
C ALA A 212 20.40 -0.04 -7.56
N ALA A 213 21.51 0.34 -6.92
CA ALA A 213 22.69 -0.51 -6.77
C ALA A 213 22.36 -1.77 -5.94
N LEU A 214 21.64 -1.62 -4.84
CA LEU A 214 21.18 -2.74 -4.00
C LEU A 214 20.28 -3.70 -4.79
N CYS A 215 19.27 -3.19 -5.49
CA CYS A 215 18.39 -4.02 -6.31
C CYS A 215 19.15 -4.76 -7.42
N LYS A 216 20.12 -4.11 -8.05
CA LYS A 216 20.98 -4.73 -9.07
C LYS A 216 21.83 -5.84 -8.48
N LYS A 217 22.53 -5.58 -7.37
CA LYS A 217 23.41 -6.54 -6.73
C LYS A 217 22.65 -7.73 -6.16
N ALA A 218 21.52 -7.51 -5.50
CA ALA A 218 20.66 -8.58 -5.00
C ALA A 218 20.20 -9.51 -6.13
N ARG A 219 19.87 -8.96 -7.31
CA ARG A 219 19.52 -9.76 -8.49
C ARG A 219 20.70 -10.60 -9.02
N GLU A 220 21.90 -10.10 -8.95
CA GLU A 220 23.14 -10.86 -9.30
C GLU A 220 23.35 -12.05 -8.36
N GLU A 221 22.91 -11.91 -7.08
CA GLU A 221 22.93 -12.98 -6.06
C GLU A 221 21.64 -13.84 -6.06
N GLY A 222 20.74 -13.66 -7.05
CA GLY A 222 19.54 -14.48 -7.22
C GLY A 222 18.29 -13.96 -6.51
N LEU A 223 18.32 -12.77 -5.90
CA LEU A 223 17.19 -12.18 -5.19
C LEU A 223 16.60 -10.98 -5.97
N ILE A 224 15.28 -11.03 -6.22
CA ILE A 224 14.55 -9.91 -6.83
C ILE A 224 14.06 -8.96 -5.74
N LEU A 225 14.58 -7.74 -5.72
CA LEU A 225 14.12 -6.63 -4.90
C LEU A 225 13.48 -5.55 -5.77
N LEU A 226 12.54 -4.81 -5.19
CA LEU A 226 11.87 -3.68 -5.83
C LEU A 226 12.09 -2.42 -5.01
N SER A 227 12.44 -1.34 -5.71
CA SER A 227 12.39 0.01 -5.16
C SER A 227 11.09 0.71 -5.54
N CYS A 228 10.67 1.65 -4.73
CA CYS A 228 9.50 2.50 -4.93
C CYS A 228 9.64 3.83 -4.18
N GLY A 229 8.54 4.53 -3.98
CA GLY A 229 8.51 5.81 -3.30
C GLY A 229 8.77 6.99 -4.25
N MET A 230 8.38 8.18 -3.83
CA MET A 230 8.47 9.40 -4.62
C MET A 230 9.92 9.69 -5.06
N TYR A 231 10.89 9.31 -4.24
CA TYR A 231 12.32 9.55 -4.49
C TYR A 231 13.04 8.29 -5.01
N GLY A 232 12.35 7.17 -5.21
CA GLY A 232 12.95 5.91 -5.69
C GLY A 232 13.94 5.26 -4.72
N ASN A 233 13.95 5.66 -3.45
CA ASN A 233 14.89 5.23 -2.41
C ASN A 233 14.31 4.25 -1.40
N THR A 234 13.01 3.91 -1.52
CA THR A 234 12.34 2.94 -0.66
C THR A 234 12.53 1.52 -1.18
N ILE A 235 13.03 0.62 -0.34
CA ILE A 235 13.04 -0.82 -0.61
C ILE A 235 11.79 -1.41 0.02
N ARG A 236 10.94 -2.06 -0.80
CA ARG A 236 9.67 -2.66 -0.37
C ARG A 236 9.68 -4.16 -0.49
N PHE A 237 8.95 -4.81 0.41
CA PHE A 237 8.89 -6.26 0.52
C PHE A 237 7.49 -6.78 0.20
N LEU A 238 7.39 -7.67 -0.78
CA LEU A 238 6.13 -8.21 -1.32
C LEU A 238 6.16 -9.73 -1.54
N MET A 239 6.97 -10.45 -0.78
CA MET A 239 7.00 -11.90 -0.84
C MET A 239 5.61 -12.50 -0.51
N PRO A 240 5.33 -13.76 -0.88
CA PRO A 240 4.15 -14.46 -0.42
C PRO A 240 4.05 -14.45 1.12
N VAL A 241 2.84 -14.24 1.66
CA VAL A 241 2.61 -14.29 3.12
C VAL A 241 2.93 -15.68 3.69
N THR A 242 2.83 -16.70 2.85
CA THR A 242 3.12 -18.11 3.17
C THR A 242 4.59 -18.51 2.96
N ILE A 243 5.50 -17.55 2.78
CA ILE A 243 6.92 -17.82 2.58
C ILE A 243 7.50 -18.64 3.74
N GLN A 244 8.32 -19.64 3.43
CA GLN A 244 8.99 -20.44 4.45
C GLN A 244 10.13 -19.65 5.11
N ASP A 245 10.38 -19.91 6.38
CA ASP A 245 11.34 -19.13 7.19
C ASP A 245 12.78 -19.26 6.68
N ASP A 246 13.19 -20.42 6.16
CA ASP A 246 14.50 -20.63 5.57
C ASP A 246 14.71 -19.78 4.30
N VAL A 247 13.72 -19.76 3.41
CA VAL A 247 13.73 -18.95 2.19
C VAL A 247 13.70 -17.44 2.53
N LEU A 248 12.91 -17.05 3.51
CA LEU A 248 12.89 -15.67 3.99
C LEU A 248 14.26 -15.24 4.51
N ASN A 249 14.87 -16.07 5.39
CA ASN A 249 16.15 -15.75 5.99
C ASN A 249 17.27 -15.71 4.94
N GLU A 250 17.28 -16.63 3.98
CA GLU A 250 18.22 -16.60 2.85
C GLU A 250 18.13 -15.26 2.10
N GLY A 251 16.92 -14.82 1.76
CA GLY A 251 16.72 -13.53 1.10
C GLY A 251 17.20 -12.34 1.92
N LEU A 252 16.93 -12.34 3.24
CA LEU A 252 17.37 -11.29 4.15
C LEU A 252 18.91 -11.27 4.31
N ASP A 253 19.56 -12.43 4.37
CA ASP A 253 21.01 -12.54 4.46
C ASP A 253 21.72 -12.06 3.17
N ILE A 254 21.11 -12.33 2.00
CA ILE A 254 21.59 -11.78 0.72
C ILE A 254 21.54 -10.24 0.74
N ILE A 255 20.45 -9.66 1.23
CA ILE A 255 20.31 -8.19 1.31
C ILE A 255 21.38 -7.61 2.24
N GLU A 256 21.58 -8.21 3.40
CA GLU A 256 22.59 -7.75 4.36
C GLU A 256 23.99 -7.79 3.77
N SER A 257 24.37 -8.91 3.13
CA SER A 257 25.66 -9.05 2.43
C SER A 257 25.82 -8.02 1.31
N CYS A 258 24.75 -7.75 0.54
CA CYS A 258 24.79 -6.71 -0.48
C CYS A 258 25.03 -5.32 0.11
N LEU A 259 24.36 -4.98 1.21
CA LEU A 259 24.54 -3.72 1.92
C LEU A 259 25.97 -3.57 2.44
N GLU A 260 26.53 -4.60 3.11
CA GLU A 260 27.93 -4.60 3.58
C GLU A 260 28.96 -4.33 2.48
N SER A 261 28.64 -4.73 1.26
CA SER A 261 29.55 -4.55 0.13
C SER A 261 29.37 -3.21 -0.60
N LEU A 262 28.27 -2.48 -0.33
CA LEU A 262 27.92 -1.22 -0.99
C LEU A 262 28.13 -0.02 -0.07
N THR A 263 28.24 -0.25 1.23
CA THR A 263 28.38 0.79 2.27
C THR A 263 29.65 0.60 3.08
#